data_f5c706582573ee994c5ecbf73284c45c
#
_entry.id   f5c706582573ee994c5ecbf73284c45c
#
_cell.length_a   1.000
_cell.length_b   1.000
_cell.length_c   1.000
_cell.angle_alpha   90.00
_cell.angle_beta   90.00
_cell.angle_gamma   90.00
#
_symmetry.space_group_name_H-M   'P 1'
#
loop_
_entity.id
_entity.type
_entity.pdbx_description
1 polymer ?
#
loop_
_entity_poly.entity_id
_entity_poly.type
_entity_poly.pdbx_seq_one_letter_code
_entity_poly.pdbx_strand_id
1 'polypeptide(L)'
;KCTRCDDCVRACASTHEGNPRFIRHGRTFDNYMVANACMHCIDPVCLIGCPTGAIHRSVESGNVIINDETCIGCATCANSCPYDNIRLVEIREETGAVMTDPETERPIMKSTKCDLCEGQLGGPACVRACPHDALHRIDFRELEEAAKQW
;
A
#
# COMPACT_ATOMS: atom_id res chain seq x y z
N LYS A 1 -11.73 18.75 -5.72
CA LYS A 1 -12.22 17.85 -6.77
C LYS A 1 -12.72 16.50 -6.20
N CYS A 2 -12.18 16.00 -5.09
CA CYS A 2 -12.55 14.69 -4.53
C CYS A 2 -14.00 14.67 -4.01
N THR A 3 -14.83 13.77 -4.54
CA THR A 3 -16.24 13.55 -4.13
C THR A 3 -16.42 12.47 -3.08
N ARG A 4 -15.34 11.83 -2.65
CA ARG A 4 -15.33 10.72 -1.69
C ARG A 4 -16.11 9.46 -2.16
N CYS A 5 -16.09 9.19 -3.47
CA CYS A 5 -16.78 8.04 -4.07
C CYS A 5 -16.13 6.67 -3.75
N ASP A 6 -14.89 6.66 -3.26
CA ASP A 6 -14.08 5.47 -2.95
C ASP A 6 -13.71 4.57 -4.14
N ASP A 7 -13.88 5.04 -5.37
CA ASP A 7 -13.45 4.29 -6.57
C ASP A 7 -11.97 3.93 -6.53
N CYS A 8 -11.13 4.82 -6.00
CA CYS A 8 -9.69 4.58 -5.81
C CYS A 8 -9.42 3.42 -4.84
N VAL A 9 -10.19 3.31 -3.75
CA VAL A 9 -10.05 2.22 -2.77
C VAL A 9 -10.54 0.90 -3.37
N ARG A 10 -11.70 0.93 -4.07
CA ARG A 10 -12.23 -0.26 -4.76
C ARG A 10 -11.28 -0.76 -5.84
N ALA A 11 -10.71 0.13 -6.65
CA ALA A 11 -9.72 -0.23 -7.66
C ALA A 11 -8.44 -0.82 -7.05
N CYS A 12 -7.98 -0.27 -5.93
CA CYS A 12 -6.85 -0.83 -5.19
C CYS A 12 -7.18 -2.24 -4.67
N ALA A 13 -8.38 -2.44 -4.11
CA ALA A 13 -8.81 -3.74 -3.61
C ALA A 13 -8.89 -4.77 -4.74
N SER A 14 -9.47 -4.42 -5.89
CA SER A 14 -9.63 -5.35 -7.02
C SER A 14 -8.31 -5.82 -7.62
N THR A 15 -7.26 -5.04 -7.51
CA THR A 15 -5.91 -5.40 -7.97
C THR A 15 -5.05 -6.09 -6.91
N HIS A 16 -5.58 -6.24 -5.69
CA HIS A 16 -4.87 -6.79 -4.55
C HIS A 16 -5.75 -7.78 -3.74
N GLU A 17 -6.40 -8.68 -4.44
CA GLU A 17 -7.14 -9.82 -3.84
C GLU A 17 -8.19 -9.40 -2.80
N GLY A 18 -8.85 -8.26 -3.02
CA GLY A 18 -9.85 -7.71 -2.11
C GLY A 18 -9.29 -6.94 -0.92
N ASN A 19 -7.96 -6.82 -0.79
CA ASN A 19 -7.29 -6.10 0.29
C ASN A 19 -6.74 -4.76 -0.19
N PRO A 20 -7.43 -3.62 0.00
CA PRO A 20 -6.92 -2.34 -0.45
C PRO A 20 -5.66 -1.96 0.31
N ARG A 21 -4.60 -1.65 -0.43
CA ARG A 21 -3.29 -1.22 0.11
C ARG A 21 -3.21 0.30 0.30
N PHE A 22 -4.22 1.00 -0.16
CA PHE A 22 -4.39 2.45 -0.08
C PHE A 22 -5.64 2.79 0.72
N ILE A 23 -5.55 3.81 1.56
CA ILE A 23 -6.68 4.31 2.35
C ILE A 23 -6.87 5.79 2.06
N ARG A 24 -8.09 6.15 1.64
CA ARG A 24 -8.46 7.52 1.30
C ARG A 24 -8.77 8.35 2.55
N HIS A 25 -7.91 8.40 3.50
CA HIS A 25 -7.97 9.37 4.58
C HIS A 25 -6.57 9.66 5.11
N GLY A 26 -6.37 10.82 5.65
CA GLY A 26 -5.09 11.25 6.17
C GLY A 26 -5.15 12.70 6.60
N ARG A 27 -4.00 13.30 6.78
CA ARG A 27 -3.91 14.72 7.17
C ARG A 27 -4.44 15.63 6.07
N THR A 28 -5.19 16.63 6.48
CA THR A 28 -5.74 17.63 5.57
C THR A 28 -5.02 18.97 5.76
N PHE A 29 -4.75 19.62 4.65
CA PHE A 29 -4.22 20.98 4.59
C PHE A 29 -5.09 21.77 3.61
N ASP A 30 -5.87 22.70 4.11
CA ASP A 30 -6.81 23.47 3.29
C ASP A 30 -7.68 22.52 2.44
N ASN A 31 -7.58 22.58 1.12
CA ASN A 31 -8.33 21.74 0.19
C ASN A 31 -7.64 20.42 -0.19
N TYR A 32 -6.48 20.15 0.38
CA TYR A 32 -5.68 18.96 0.09
C TYR A 32 -5.73 17.96 1.24
N MET A 33 -5.69 16.69 0.89
CA MET A 33 -5.57 15.59 1.82
C MET A 33 -4.41 14.69 1.39
N VAL A 34 -3.50 14.42 2.30
CA VAL A 34 -2.46 13.41 2.11
C VAL A 34 -3.05 12.05 2.46
N ALA A 35 -3.31 11.25 1.43
CA ALA A 35 -3.85 9.91 1.63
C ALA A 35 -2.86 9.00 2.38
N ASN A 36 -3.40 8.09 3.19
CA ASN A 36 -2.58 7.17 3.97
C ASN A 36 -2.11 6.01 3.08
N ALA A 37 -0.87 6.10 2.62
CA ALA A 37 -0.20 5.13 1.76
C ALA A 37 1.29 5.06 2.09
N CYS A 38 1.95 3.96 1.75
CA CYS A 38 3.38 3.79 2.00
C CYS A 38 4.21 4.92 1.35
N MET A 39 5.12 5.49 2.11
CA MET A 39 6.01 6.58 1.65
C MET A 39 7.24 6.08 0.89
N HIS A 40 7.45 4.77 0.78
CA HIS A 40 8.64 4.18 0.15
C HIS A 40 9.95 4.84 0.60
N CYS A 41 10.10 4.96 1.92
CA CYS A 41 11.17 5.71 2.59
C CYS A 41 12.56 5.42 2.00
N ILE A 42 13.43 6.42 2.01
CA ILE A 42 14.83 6.25 1.61
C ILE A 42 15.52 5.29 2.58
N ASP A 43 15.21 5.42 3.88
CA ASP A 43 15.76 4.58 4.95
C ASP A 43 14.62 3.81 5.63
N PRO A 44 14.17 2.68 5.05
CA PRO A 44 12.95 2.00 5.50
C PRO A 44 13.22 1.10 6.71
N VAL A 45 12.87 1.56 7.91
CA VAL A 45 12.99 0.78 9.16
C VAL A 45 12.23 -0.55 9.12
N CYS A 46 11.14 -0.62 8.36
CA CYS A 46 10.37 -1.85 8.17
C CYS A 46 11.18 -2.95 7.45
N LEU A 47 12.06 -2.57 6.52
CA LEU A 47 12.95 -3.48 5.80
C LEU A 47 14.04 -4.02 6.73
N ILE A 48 14.66 -3.13 7.49
CA ILE A 48 15.74 -3.49 8.43
C ILE A 48 15.24 -4.45 9.50
N GLY A 49 14.02 -4.26 9.99
CA GLY A 49 13.41 -5.07 11.03
C GLY A 49 12.76 -6.38 10.56
N CYS A 50 12.75 -6.67 9.25
CA CYS A 50 12.10 -7.86 8.73
C CYS A 50 12.97 -9.12 8.95
N PRO A 51 12.55 -10.10 9.80
CA PRO A 51 13.38 -11.25 10.13
C PRO A 51 13.55 -12.24 8.96
N THR A 52 12.62 -12.26 8.02
CA THR A 52 12.64 -13.17 6.86
C THR A 52 13.18 -12.54 5.58
N GLY A 53 13.47 -11.24 5.60
CA GLY A 53 13.82 -10.51 4.39
C GLY A 53 12.67 -10.35 3.37
N ALA A 54 11.42 -10.59 3.80
CA ALA A 54 10.25 -10.45 2.94
C ALA A 54 10.07 -9.02 2.41
N ILE A 55 10.56 -8.03 3.15
CA ILE A 55 10.54 -6.64 2.72
C ILE A 55 11.87 -6.33 2.04
N HIS A 56 11.81 -5.86 0.81
CA HIS A 56 12.99 -5.52 0.04
C HIS A 56 12.73 -4.30 -0.85
N ARG A 57 13.81 -3.76 -1.39
CA ARG A 57 13.74 -2.69 -2.38
C ARG A 57 13.79 -3.27 -3.77
N SER A 58 12.82 -2.94 -4.60
CA SER A 58 12.84 -3.31 -6.01
C SER A 58 14.06 -2.72 -6.71
N VAL A 59 14.75 -3.54 -7.47
CA VAL A 59 15.92 -3.11 -8.25
C VAL A 59 15.51 -2.21 -9.41
N GLU A 60 14.33 -2.45 -9.97
CA GLU A 60 13.85 -1.72 -11.15
C GLU A 60 13.28 -0.34 -10.79
N SER A 61 12.41 -0.28 -9.79
CA SER A 61 11.68 0.94 -9.43
C SER A 61 12.25 1.68 -8.22
N GLY A 62 13.05 1.01 -7.39
CA GLY A 62 13.48 1.52 -6.09
C GLY A 62 12.39 1.50 -5.02
N ASN A 63 11.19 1.02 -5.33
CA ASN A 63 10.09 0.92 -4.38
C ASN A 63 10.39 -0.12 -3.30
N VAL A 64 9.91 0.13 -2.08
CA VAL A 64 9.94 -0.86 -1.01
C VAL A 64 8.72 -1.74 -1.16
N ILE A 65 8.92 -3.04 -1.35
CA ILE A 65 7.84 -4.02 -1.57
C ILE A 65 7.91 -5.15 -0.56
N ILE A 66 6.80 -5.85 -0.38
CA ILE A 66 6.69 -7.03 0.49
C ILE A 66 6.45 -8.26 -0.40
N ASN A 67 7.26 -9.29 -0.24
CA ASN A 67 7.02 -10.58 -0.83
C ASN A 67 6.11 -11.40 0.10
N ASP A 68 4.90 -11.68 -0.37
CA ASP A 68 3.88 -12.38 0.42
C ASP A 68 4.26 -13.84 0.68
N GLU A 69 5.03 -14.50 -0.19
CA GLU A 69 5.45 -15.89 -0.01
C GLU A 69 6.39 -16.05 1.17
N THR A 70 7.32 -15.11 1.35
CA THR A 70 8.31 -15.15 2.44
C THR A 70 7.86 -14.44 3.71
N CYS A 71 6.77 -13.68 3.66
CA CYS A 71 6.19 -13.01 4.81
C CYS A 71 5.55 -14.02 5.78
N ILE A 72 5.90 -13.95 7.05
CA ILE A 72 5.34 -14.80 8.13
C ILE A 72 4.27 -14.10 8.98
N GLY A 73 3.90 -12.86 8.65
CA GLY A 73 2.88 -12.12 9.39
C GLY A 73 3.24 -11.73 10.82
N CYS A 74 4.52 -11.60 11.14
CA CYS A 74 5.00 -11.33 12.51
C CYS A 74 4.70 -9.92 13.04
N ALA A 75 4.12 -9.03 12.24
CA ALA A 75 3.77 -7.65 12.57
C ALA A 75 4.93 -6.70 12.90
N THR A 76 6.18 -7.14 12.91
CA THR A 76 7.34 -6.29 13.26
C THR A 76 7.39 -5.03 12.39
N CYS A 77 7.18 -5.16 11.09
CA CYS A 77 7.17 -4.04 10.15
C CYS A 77 6.00 -3.08 10.37
N ALA A 78 4.82 -3.59 10.74
CA ALA A 78 3.67 -2.75 11.05
C ALA A 78 3.91 -1.92 12.31
N ASN A 79 4.45 -2.53 13.35
CA ASN A 79 4.79 -1.85 14.59
C ASN A 79 5.93 -0.85 14.45
N SER A 80 6.83 -1.05 13.49
CA SER A 80 7.99 -0.17 13.25
C SER A 80 7.67 1.00 12.32
N CYS A 81 6.57 0.96 11.58
CA CYS A 81 6.25 1.99 10.60
C CYS A 81 5.82 3.31 11.30
N PRO A 82 6.59 4.41 11.19
CA PRO A 82 6.25 5.66 11.86
C PRO A 82 5.02 6.36 11.28
N TYR A 83 4.56 5.91 10.12
CA TYR A 83 3.40 6.46 9.40
C TYR A 83 2.16 5.57 9.50
N ASP A 84 2.26 4.44 10.19
CA ASP A 84 1.17 3.46 10.33
C ASP A 84 0.59 2.98 8.97
N ASN A 85 1.47 2.80 8.00
CA ASN A 85 1.11 2.47 6.61
C ASN A 85 1.21 0.98 6.28
N ILE A 86 1.52 0.14 7.25
CA ILE A 86 1.60 -1.32 7.09
C ILE A 86 0.54 -1.97 7.98
N ARG A 87 -0.25 -2.85 7.39
CA ARG A 87 -1.32 -3.57 8.10
C ARG A 87 -1.15 -5.06 7.94
N LEU A 88 -1.65 -5.84 8.91
CA LEU A 88 -1.83 -7.27 8.74
C LEU A 88 -3.22 -7.53 8.16
N VAL A 89 -3.27 -8.42 7.19
CA VAL A 89 -4.50 -8.86 6.54
C VAL A 89 -4.55 -10.38 6.46
N GLU A 90 -5.75 -10.92 6.51
CA GLU A 90 -6.00 -12.34 6.24
C GLU A 90 -5.82 -12.61 4.74
N ILE A 91 -5.14 -13.69 4.41
CA ILE A 91 -5.09 -14.14 3.02
C ILE A 91 -6.37 -14.90 2.70
N ARG A 92 -6.86 -14.65 1.49
CA ARG A 92 -8.05 -15.31 0.96
C ARG A 92 -7.72 -16.05 -0.32
N GLU A 93 -8.42 -17.15 -0.52
CA GLU A 93 -8.43 -17.86 -1.80
C GLU A 93 -9.20 -17.06 -2.87
N GLU A 94 -9.08 -17.45 -4.13
CA GLU A 94 -9.87 -16.87 -5.23
C GLU A 94 -11.39 -16.95 -5.00
N THR A 95 -11.83 -17.94 -4.24
CA THR A 95 -13.23 -18.13 -3.82
C THR A 95 -13.70 -17.12 -2.76
N GLY A 96 -12.77 -16.35 -2.19
CA GLY A 96 -13.02 -15.43 -1.08
C GLY A 96 -12.96 -16.05 0.31
N ALA A 97 -12.73 -17.38 0.42
CA ALA A 97 -12.56 -18.06 1.69
C ALA A 97 -11.23 -17.68 2.36
N VAL A 98 -11.23 -17.50 3.69
CA VAL A 98 -10.01 -17.20 4.45
C VAL A 98 -9.14 -18.45 4.49
N MET A 99 -7.87 -18.30 4.09
CA MET A 99 -6.90 -19.37 4.21
C MET A 99 -6.50 -19.55 5.67
N THR A 100 -6.55 -20.78 6.14
CA THR A 100 -6.16 -21.15 7.51
C THR A 100 -4.94 -22.05 7.50
N ASP A 101 -4.12 -21.90 8.52
CA ASP A 101 -3.00 -22.78 8.76
C ASP A 101 -3.52 -24.17 9.18
N PRO A 102 -3.11 -25.26 8.50
CA PRO A 102 -3.65 -26.60 8.75
C PRO A 102 -3.30 -27.15 10.15
N GLU A 103 -2.25 -26.65 10.80
CA GLU A 103 -1.85 -27.10 12.12
C GLU A 103 -2.53 -26.34 13.25
N THR A 104 -2.70 -25.02 13.08
CA THR A 104 -3.22 -24.13 14.14
C THR A 104 -4.68 -23.75 13.94
N GLU A 105 -5.27 -24.05 12.78
CA GLU A 105 -6.63 -23.64 12.36
C GLU A 105 -6.87 -22.12 12.42
N ARG A 106 -5.79 -21.32 12.48
CA ARG A 106 -5.87 -19.86 12.53
C ARG A 106 -5.73 -19.26 11.13
N PRO A 107 -6.36 -18.09 10.88
CA PRO A 107 -6.14 -17.36 9.65
C PRO A 107 -4.66 -17.07 9.37
N ILE A 108 -4.22 -17.31 8.15
CA ILE A 108 -2.87 -16.93 7.73
C ILE A 108 -2.84 -15.43 7.55
N MET A 109 -2.01 -14.76 8.34
CA MET A 109 -1.85 -13.30 8.30
C MET A 109 -0.60 -12.93 7.51
N LYS A 110 -0.72 -11.90 6.67
CA LYS A 110 0.40 -11.31 5.95
C LYS A 110 0.40 -9.80 6.12
N SER A 111 1.58 -9.21 6.04
CA SER A 111 1.70 -7.76 6.06
C SER A 111 1.40 -7.20 4.68
N THR A 112 0.64 -6.13 4.61
CA THR A 112 0.32 -5.43 3.36
C THR A 112 0.54 -3.93 3.48
N LYS A 113 0.94 -3.31 2.39
CA LYS A 113 1.11 -1.86 2.23
C LYS A 113 1.04 -1.47 0.76
N CYS A 114 0.88 -0.19 0.46
CA CYS A 114 0.94 0.30 -0.92
C CYS A 114 2.29 -0.04 -1.56
N ASP A 115 2.25 -0.67 -2.72
CA ASP A 115 3.38 -1.05 -3.56
C ASP A 115 3.47 -0.24 -4.85
N LEU A 116 2.62 0.78 -4.99
CA LEU A 116 2.45 1.60 -6.20
C LEU A 116 2.01 0.77 -7.42
N CYS A 117 1.40 -0.37 -7.19
CA CYS A 117 1.01 -1.36 -8.21
C CYS A 117 2.21 -1.77 -9.08
N GLU A 118 3.36 -2.05 -8.46
CA GLU A 118 4.56 -2.50 -9.14
C GLU A 118 4.28 -3.74 -9.99
N GLY A 119 4.80 -3.78 -11.20
CA GLY A 119 4.54 -4.85 -12.16
C GLY A 119 3.20 -4.76 -12.90
N GLN A 120 2.33 -3.82 -12.57
CA GLN A 120 1.08 -3.60 -13.30
C GLN A 120 1.24 -2.54 -14.41
N LEU A 121 0.72 -2.86 -15.59
CA LEU A 121 0.72 -1.93 -16.70
C LEU A 121 -0.16 -0.71 -16.41
N GLY A 122 0.35 0.48 -16.69
CA GLY A 122 -0.40 1.74 -16.57
C GLY A 122 -0.33 2.40 -15.19
N GLY A 123 0.51 1.92 -14.28
CA GLY A 123 0.76 2.55 -12.97
C GLY A 123 -0.36 2.34 -11.94
N PRO A 124 -0.40 3.15 -10.88
CA PRO A 124 -1.30 2.91 -9.76
C PRO A 124 -2.79 2.88 -10.12
N ALA A 125 -3.45 1.76 -9.83
CA ALA A 125 -4.87 1.55 -10.15
C ALA A 125 -5.78 2.60 -9.51
N CYS A 126 -5.47 3.04 -8.29
CA CYS A 126 -6.23 4.08 -7.57
C CYS A 126 -6.21 5.43 -8.28
N VAL A 127 -5.09 5.82 -8.89
CA VAL A 127 -4.97 7.06 -9.67
C VAL A 127 -5.79 6.97 -10.93
N ARG A 128 -5.64 5.87 -11.68
CA ARG A 128 -6.37 5.65 -12.94
C ARG A 128 -7.89 5.56 -12.75
N ALA A 129 -8.33 5.06 -11.61
CA ALA A 129 -9.75 4.88 -11.31
C ALA A 129 -10.44 6.16 -10.82
N CYS A 130 -9.71 7.24 -10.58
CA CYS A 130 -10.32 8.47 -10.10
C CYS A 130 -11.05 9.22 -11.23
N PRO A 131 -12.42 9.27 -11.23
CA PRO A 131 -13.15 9.89 -12.33
C PRO A 131 -13.06 11.42 -12.33
N HIS A 132 -12.54 12.00 -11.25
CA HIS A 132 -12.46 13.45 -11.06
C HIS A 132 -11.04 14.01 -11.16
N ASP A 133 -10.08 13.13 -11.51
CA ASP A 133 -8.66 13.52 -11.51
C ASP A 133 -8.27 14.26 -10.22
N ALA A 134 -8.67 13.67 -9.09
CA ALA A 134 -8.48 14.26 -7.76
C ALA A 134 -7.41 13.56 -6.94
N LEU A 135 -6.85 12.45 -7.43
CA LEU A 135 -5.80 11.68 -6.78
C LEU A 135 -4.54 11.71 -7.63
N HIS A 136 -3.49 12.29 -7.07
CA HIS A 136 -2.20 12.42 -7.73
C HIS A 136 -1.11 11.74 -6.90
N ARG A 137 -0.17 11.11 -7.58
CA ARG A 137 1.09 10.70 -6.97
C ARG A 137 2.10 11.83 -7.16
N ILE A 138 2.77 12.18 -6.06
CA ILE A 138 3.79 13.23 -6.07
C ILE A 138 5.10 12.64 -5.57
N ASP A 139 6.19 12.93 -6.26
CA ASP A 139 7.53 12.79 -5.69
C ASP A 139 7.80 14.02 -4.83
N PHE A 140 8.06 13.82 -3.54
CA PHE A 140 8.34 14.93 -2.63
C PHE A 140 9.59 15.75 -2.99
N ARG A 141 10.49 15.18 -3.80
CA ARG A 141 11.64 15.91 -4.35
C ARG A 141 11.24 16.96 -5.40
N GLU A 142 10.08 16.76 -6.03
CA GLU A 142 9.53 17.62 -7.08
C GLU A 142 8.29 18.40 -6.59
N LEU A 143 8.11 18.49 -5.27
CA LEU A 143 6.90 19.08 -4.68
C LEU A 143 6.66 20.52 -5.12
N GLU A 144 7.72 21.33 -5.26
CA GLU A 144 7.60 22.72 -5.69
C GLU A 144 7.11 22.85 -7.14
N GLU A 145 7.51 21.93 -8.01
CA GLU A 145 7.06 21.90 -9.41
C GLU A 145 5.63 21.37 -9.51
N ALA A 146 5.31 20.33 -8.76
CA ALA A 146 3.97 19.78 -8.70
C ALA A 146 2.95 20.79 -8.15
N ALA A 147 3.32 21.59 -7.16
CA ALA A 147 2.45 22.63 -6.59
C ALA A 147 2.08 23.75 -7.57
N LYS A 148 2.90 24.00 -8.58
CA LYS A 148 2.63 25.00 -9.63
C LYS A 148 1.57 24.54 -10.64
N GLN A 149 1.28 23.25 -10.70
CA GLN A 149 0.32 22.67 -11.66
C GLN A 149 -1.11 22.58 -11.09
N TRP A 150 -1.32 22.96 -9.86
CA TRP A 150 -2.57 22.84 -9.09
C TRP A 150 -3.14 24.18 -8.69
#